data_7d46fc016890a43d469edf7a8a5436c1
#
_entry.id   7d46fc016890a43d469edf7a8a5436c1
#
_cell.length_a   1.000
_cell.length_b   1.000
_cell.length_c   1.000
_cell.angle_alpha   90.00
_cell.angle_beta   90.00
_cell.angle_gamma   90.00
#
_symmetry.space_group_name_H-M   'P 1'
#
loop_
_entity.id
_entity.type
_entity.pdbx_description
1 polymer ?
#
loop_
_entity_poly.entity_id
_entity_poly.type
_entity_poly.pdbx_seq_one_letter_code
_entity_poly.pdbx_strand_id
1 'polypeptide(L)'
;MEVLRMFRKGAVAFSQATLPLLLKGVKQESKYPPSLIFTGATASVKANAFMSSFNTGKYALRALSSSLAKEFGPQGVHVGHAIIDGVIDIPRTKEWLKDAGPDAKIDPDSVSIT
;
A
#
# COMPACT_ATOMS: atom_id res chain seq x y z
N MET A 1 -8.92 -13.70 10.23
CA MET A 1 -7.54 -13.45 10.73
C MET A 1 -6.42 -13.75 9.73
N GLU A 2 -6.68 -14.57 8.71
CA GLU A 2 -5.69 -14.83 7.65
C GLU A 2 -5.30 -13.57 6.88
N VAL A 3 -6.25 -12.68 6.58
CA VAL A 3 -5.99 -11.43 5.86
C VAL A 3 -5.04 -10.53 6.66
N LEU A 4 -5.28 -10.37 7.97
CA LEU A 4 -4.40 -9.59 8.83
C LEU A 4 -2.99 -10.18 8.87
N ARG A 5 -2.90 -11.50 9.01
CA ARG A 5 -1.62 -12.22 9.03
C ARG A 5 -0.85 -12.03 7.72
N MET A 6 -1.54 -12.12 6.60
CA MET A 6 -0.96 -11.92 5.27
C MET A 6 -0.36 -10.51 5.13
N PHE A 7 -1.13 -9.47 5.42
CA PHE A 7 -0.66 -8.10 5.29
C PHE A 7 0.50 -7.79 6.23
N ARG A 8 0.38 -8.18 7.49
CA ARG A 8 1.41 -7.89 8.50
C ARG A 8 2.70 -8.66 8.22
N LYS A 9 2.61 -9.99 8.13
CA LYS A 9 3.80 -10.84 7.96
C LYS A 9 4.45 -10.64 6.59
N GLY A 10 3.65 -10.60 5.54
CA GLY A 10 4.16 -10.41 4.18
C GLY A 10 4.86 -9.07 4.02
N ALA A 11 4.25 -8.00 4.49
CA ALA A 11 4.83 -6.67 4.38
C ALA A 11 6.12 -6.53 5.18
N VAL A 12 6.16 -7.07 6.40
CA VAL A 12 7.37 -7.04 7.23
C VAL A 12 8.48 -7.85 6.58
N ALA A 13 8.18 -9.07 6.12
CA ALA A 13 9.17 -9.92 5.46
C ALA A 13 9.72 -9.28 4.18
N PHE A 14 8.84 -8.70 3.37
CA PHE A 14 9.25 -7.99 2.15
C PHE A 14 10.15 -6.79 2.49
N SER A 15 9.78 -6.02 3.49
CA SER A 15 10.57 -4.88 3.94
C SER A 15 11.96 -5.30 4.43
N GLN A 16 12.03 -6.36 5.23
CA GLN A 16 13.30 -6.89 5.72
C GLN A 16 14.22 -7.37 4.59
N ALA A 17 13.64 -7.91 3.53
CA ALA A 17 14.41 -8.38 2.37
C ALA A 17 14.86 -7.24 1.46
N THR A 18 14.03 -6.20 1.30
CA THR A 18 14.28 -5.13 0.31
C THR A 18 15.04 -3.93 0.86
N LEU A 19 14.85 -3.56 2.12
CA LEU A 19 15.49 -2.37 2.70
C LEU A 19 17.02 -2.39 2.60
N PRO A 20 17.73 -3.51 2.84
CA PRO A 20 19.17 -3.54 2.64
C PRO A 20 19.59 -3.23 1.20
N LEU A 21 18.81 -3.68 0.21
CA LEU A 21 19.06 -3.40 -1.20
C LEU A 21 18.80 -1.93 -1.53
N LEU A 22 17.75 -1.35 -0.98
CA LEU A 22 17.43 0.06 -1.17
C LEU A 22 18.51 0.95 -0.54
N LEU A 23 19.02 0.58 0.61
CA LEU A 23 20.13 1.30 1.25
C LEU A 23 21.39 1.27 0.41
N LYS A 24 21.67 0.17 -0.28
CA LYS A 24 22.77 0.11 -1.26
C LYS A 24 22.52 1.06 -2.44
N GLY A 25 21.26 1.17 -2.88
CA GLY A 25 20.86 2.06 -3.96
C GLY A 25 21.08 3.54 -3.64
N VAL A 26 20.95 3.94 -2.38
CA VAL A 26 21.22 5.32 -1.94
C VAL A 26 22.64 5.75 -2.28
N LYS A 27 23.61 4.82 -2.20
CA LYS A 27 25.02 5.10 -2.45
C LYS A 27 25.35 5.27 -3.93
N GLN A 28 24.42 5.00 -4.84
CA GLN A 28 24.65 5.03 -6.29
C GLN A 28 24.34 6.38 -6.95
N GLU A 29 24.10 7.43 -6.18
CA GLU A 29 23.86 8.79 -6.67
C GLU A 29 22.79 8.87 -7.78
N SER A 30 21.69 8.17 -7.62
CA SER A 30 20.58 8.23 -8.56
C SER A 30 19.85 9.58 -8.46
N LYS A 31 19.29 10.03 -9.58
CA LYS A 31 18.45 11.24 -9.64
C LYS A 31 17.26 11.16 -8.67
N TYR A 32 16.76 9.96 -8.47
CA TYR A 32 15.60 9.74 -7.60
C TYR A 32 16.00 8.81 -6.44
N PRO A 33 15.51 9.05 -5.23
CA PRO A 33 15.80 8.17 -4.11
C PRO A 33 15.17 6.79 -4.30
N PRO A 34 15.82 5.73 -3.81
CA PRO A 34 15.18 4.42 -3.73
C PRO A 34 13.89 4.51 -2.93
N SER A 35 12.86 3.84 -3.37
CA SER A 35 11.53 3.98 -2.77
C SER A 35 10.92 2.63 -2.41
N LEU A 36 10.23 2.59 -1.27
CA LEU A 36 9.40 1.48 -0.82
C LEU A 36 7.97 2.01 -0.65
N ILE A 37 7.05 1.54 -1.50
CA ILE A 37 5.68 2.03 -1.50
C ILE A 37 4.74 0.91 -1.09
N PHE A 38 3.93 1.18 -0.07
CA PHE A 38 2.88 0.27 0.37
C PHE A 38 1.54 0.68 -0.23
N THR A 39 0.81 -0.30 -0.74
CA THR A 39 -0.51 -0.07 -1.30
C THR A 39 -1.56 -0.08 -0.18
N GLY A 40 -2.11 1.07 0.08
CA GLY A 40 -3.21 1.24 1.02
C GLY A 40 -4.57 1.28 0.34
N ALA A 41 -5.59 1.51 1.12
CA ALA A 41 -6.97 1.59 0.67
C ALA A 41 -7.74 2.55 1.57
N THR A 42 -9.00 2.82 1.23
CA THR A 42 -9.92 3.51 2.14
C THR A 42 -9.89 2.86 3.53
N ALA A 43 -9.81 1.53 3.57
CA ALA A 43 -9.71 0.74 4.80
C ALA A 43 -8.44 0.99 5.62
N SER A 44 -7.46 1.74 5.10
CA SER A 44 -6.28 2.17 5.85
C SER A 44 -6.56 3.37 6.76
N VAL A 45 -7.63 4.12 6.50
CA VAL A 45 -7.97 5.35 7.20
C VAL A 45 -9.39 5.37 7.73
N LYS A 46 -10.25 4.44 7.29
CA LYS A 46 -11.65 4.37 7.68
C LYS A 46 -12.07 2.92 7.85
N ALA A 47 -12.50 2.57 9.06
CA ALA A 47 -12.98 1.23 9.35
C ALA A 47 -14.49 1.15 9.11
N ASN A 48 -14.93 0.09 8.45
CA ASN A 48 -16.33 -0.17 8.17
C ASN A 48 -16.78 -1.48 8.81
N ALA A 49 -18.09 -1.57 9.07
CA ALA A 49 -18.69 -2.79 9.60
C ALA A 49 -18.46 -3.98 8.64
N PHE A 50 -18.38 -5.16 9.18
CA PHE A 50 -18.21 -6.44 8.47
C PHE A 50 -16.86 -6.62 7.76
N MET A 51 -15.92 -5.71 7.98
CA MET A 51 -14.60 -5.73 7.33
C MET A 51 -13.45 -5.66 8.33
N SER A 52 -13.64 -6.20 9.54
CA SER A 52 -12.68 -6.04 10.63
C SER A 52 -11.27 -6.55 10.29
N SER A 53 -11.16 -7.74 9.72
CA SER A 53 -9.86 -8.31 9.33
C SER A 53 -9.15 -7.48 8.27
N PHE A 54 -9.88 -7.06 7.25
CA PHE A 54 -9.34 -6.26 6.16
C PHE A 54 -8.91 -4.87 6.65
N ASN A 55 -9.78 -4.20 7.42
CA ASN A 55 -9.46 -2.90 8.00
C ASN A 55 -8.22 -2.97 8.90
N THR A 56 -8.17 -3.96 9.78
CA THR A 56 -7.03 -4.14 10.68
C THR A 56 -5.73 -4.36 9.90
N GLY A 57 -5.77 -5.17 8.86
CA GLY A 57 -4.61 -5.41 7.99
C GLY A 57 -4.12 -4.15 7.29
N LYS A 58 -5.05 -3.36 6.74
CA LYS A 58 -4.71 -2.12 6.04
C LYS A 58 -4.21 -1.02 6.98
N TYR A 59 -4.79 -0.90 8.17
CA TYR A 59 -4.25 -0.01 9.21
C TYR A 59 -2.86 -0.43 9.65
N ALA A 60 -2.61 -1.74 9.76
CA ALA A 60 -1.29 -2.25 10.10
C ALA A 60 -0.24 -1.89 9.04
N LEU A 61 -0.57 -1.98 7.75
CA LEU A 61 0.31 -1.55 6.67
C LEU A 61 0.64 -0.06 6.77
N ARG A 62 -0.36 0.76 7.07
CA ARG A 62 -0.18 2.20 7.24
C ARG A 62 0.77 2.48 8.40
N ALA A 63 0.59 1.82 9.53
CA ALA A 63 1.46 1.97 10.70
C ALA A 63 2.90 1.55 10.38
N LEU A 64 3.08 0.42 9.69
CA LEU A 64 4.39 -0.05 9.27
C LEU A 64 5.07 0.96 8.35
N SER A 65 4.36 1.46 7.33
CA SER A 65 4.93 2.43 6.39
C SER A 65 5.36 3.72 7.10
N SER A 66 4.56 4.19 8.05
CA SER A 66 4.87 5.39 8.83
C SER A 66 6.14 5.21 9.68
N SER A 67 6.27 4.08 10.35
CA SER A 67 7.45 3.76 11.15
C SER A 67 8.70 3.65 10.28
N LEU A 68 8.61 2.95 9.16
CA LEU A 68 9.75 2.78 8.25
C LEU A 68 10.14 4.10 7.59
N ALA A 69 9.17 4.96 7.27
CA ALA A 69 9.46 6.28 6.72
C ALA A 69 10.29 7.12 7.68
N LYS A 70 9.98 7.08 8.96
CA LYS A 70 10.72 7.82 10.00
C LYS A 70 12.11 7.24 10.25
N GLU A 71 12.23 5.92 10.17
CA GLU A 71 13.50 5.21 10.41
C GLU A 71 14.46 5.33 9.22
N PHE A 72 13.98 5.13 8.00
CA PHE A 72 14.82 5.04 6.80
C PHE A 72 14.84 6.31 5.95
N GLY A 73 13.90 7.23 6.14
CA GLY A 73 13.92 8.53 5.47
C GLY A 73 15.23 9.28 5.67
N PRO A 74 15.73 9.44 6.91
CA PRO A 74 17.03 10.07 7.14
C PRO A 74 18.20 9.35 6.49
N GLN A 75 18.04 8.06 6.17
CA GLN A 75 19.07 7.27 5.49
C GLN A 75 18.96 7.33 3.96
N GLY A 76 18.04 8.13 3.42
CA GLY A 76 17.89 8.36 1.98
C GLY A 76 16.90 7.44 1.27
N VAL A 77 16.17 6.61 1.96
CA VAL A 77 15.12 5.76 1.38
C VAL A 77 13.76 6.42 1.54
N HIS A 78 13.06 6.63 0.44
CA HIS A 78 11.68 7.14 0.48
C HIS A 78 10.72 6.00 0.77
N VAL A 79 9.96 6.10 1.85
CA VAL A 79 8.92 5.13 2.19
C VAL A 79 7.58 5.83 2.16
N GLY A 80 6.66 5.33 1.37
CA GLY A 80 5.33 5.92 1.19
C GLY A 80 4.22 4.91 1.34
N HIS A 81 3.03 5.43 1.55
CA HIS A 81 1.79 4.66 1.65
C HIS A 81 0.77 5.31 0.73
N ALA A 82 0.43 4.64 -0.35
CA ALA A 82 -0.54 5.14 -1.32
C ALA A 82 -1.95 4.70 -0.91
N ILE A 83 -2.84 5.64 -0.69
CA ILE A 83 -4.23 5.34 -0.34
C ILE A 83 -5.06 5.29 -1.62
N ILE A 84 -5.41 4.08 -2.06
CA ILE A 84 -6.29 3.87 -3.19
C ILE A 84 -7.71 3.89 -2.65
N ASP A 85 -8.37 5.02 -2.78
CA ASP A 85 -9.67 5.29 -2.15
C ASP A 85 -10.82 4.88 -3.07
N GLY A 86 -10.98 3.57 -3.28
CA GLY A 86 -12.08 3.03 -4.08
C GLY A 86 -11.77 1.66 -4.63
N VAL A 87 -12.77 1.07 -5.29
CA VAL A 87 -12.66 -0.22 -5.96
C VAL A 87 -12.11 0.00 -7.36
N ILE A 88 -11.05 -0.71 -7.71
CA ILE A 88 -10.45 -0.66 -9.04
C ILE A 88 -11.27 -1.56 -9.97
N ASP A 89 -11.60 -1.05 -11.16
CA ASP A 89 -12.39 -1.77 -12.15
C ASP A 89 -11.52 -2.78 -12.92
N ILE A 90 -11.49 -4.02 -12.42
CA ILE A 90 -10.76 -5.14 -12.99
C ILE A 90 -11.70 -6.35 -13.10
N PRO A 91 -11.35 -7.41 -13.85
CA PRO A 91 -12.23 -8.59 -13.98
C PRO A 91 -12.69 -9.16 -12.63
N ARG A 92 -11.83 -9.18 -11.64
CA ARG A 92 -12.15 -9.68 -10.29
C ARG A 92 -13.25 -8.88 -9.60
N THR A 93 -13.35 -7.59 -9.88
CA THR A 93 -14.32 -6.68 -9.24
C THR A 93 -15.49 -6.32 -10.16
N LYS A 94 -15.63 -7.01 -11.30
CA LYS A 94 -16.63 -6.71 -12.34
C LYS A 94 -18.05 -6.58 -11.79
N GLU A 95 -18.44 -7.49 -10.88
CA GLU A 95 -19.80 -7.52 -10.30
C GLU A 95 -19.97 -6.56 -9.11
N TRP A 96 -18.87 -5.99 -8.60
CA TRP A 96 -18.92 -5.09 -7.46
C TRP A 96 -19.41 -3.71 -7.91
N LEU A 97 -20.34 -3.15 -7.19
CA LEU A 97 -20.86 -1.80 -7.43
C LEU A 97 -21.42 -1.58 -8.84
N LYS A 98 -21.82 -2.64 -9.54
CA LYS A 98 -22.29 -2.53 -10.94
C LYS A 98 -23.51 -1.64 -11.12
N ASP A 99 -24.33 -1.50 -10.08
CA ASP A 99 -25.53 -0.67 -10.10
C ASP A 99 -25.34 0.71 -9.42
N ALA A 100 -24.12 1.05 -9.03
CA ALA A 100 -23.83 2.26 -8.27
C ALA A 100 -23.50 3.48 -9.13
N GLY A 101 -23.49 3.34 -10.45
CA GLY A 101 -23.25 4.45 -11.39
C GLY A 101 -21.91 4.35 -12.14
N PRO A 102 -21.69 5.21 -13.14
CA PRO A 102 -20.54 5.10 -14.03
C PRO A 102 -19.18 5.33 -13.35
N ASP A 103 -19.14 6.16 -12.32
CA ASP A 103 -17.89 6.50 -11.62
C ASP A 103 -17.73 5.76 -10.28
N ALA A 104 -18.44 4.64 -10.11
CA ALA A 104 -18.39 3.88 -8.85
C ALA A 104 -17.08 3.15 -8.62
N LYS A 105 -16.30 2.90 -9.69
CA LYS A 105 -15.00 2.23 -9.62
C LYS A 105 -13.91 3.08 -10.27
N ILE A 106 -12.69 2.84 -9.82
CA ILE A 106 -11.51 3.52 -10.34
C ILE A 106 -11.02 2.81 -11.60
N ASP A 107 -10.77 3.57 -12.66
CA ASP A 107 -10.14 3.04 -13.87
C ASP A 107 -8.72 2.56 -13.52
N PRO A 108 -8.37 1.30 -13.86
CA PRO A 108 -7.05 0.76 -13.52
C PRO A 108 -5.91 1.54 -14.17
N ASP A 109 -6.10 2.08 -15.36
CA ASP A 109 -5.08 2.88 -16.04
C ASP A 109 -4.80 4.19 -15.30
N SER A 110 -5.82 4.77 -14.68
CA SER A 110 -5.65 5.98 -13.87
C SER A 110 -4.78 5.77 -12.62
N VAL A 111 -4.72 4.55 -12.11
CA VAL A 111 -3.86 4.19 -10.97
C VAL A 111 -2.42 3.95 -11.42
N SER A 112 -2.25 3.41 -12.62
CA SER A 112 -0.93 3.02 -13.14
C SER A 112 -0.17 4.15 -13.82
N ILE A 113 -0.83 5.22 -14.20
CA ILE A 113 -0.19 6.39 -14.83
C ILE A 113 0.52 7.21 -13.76
N THR A 114 1.80 7.27 -13.88
CA THR A 114 2.66 8.08 -13.01
C THR A 114 3.62 8.92 -13.82
#